data_6f1c33830655dea63e973de098cc867e
#
_entry.id   6f1c33830655dea63e973de098cc867e
#
_cell.length_a   1.000
_cell.length_b   1.000
_cell.length_c   1.000
_cell.angle_alpha   90.00
_cell.angle_beta   90.00
_cell.angle_gamma   90.00
#
_symmetry.space_group_name_H-M   'P 1'
#
loop_
_entity.id
_entity.type
_entity.pdbx_description
1 polymer ?
#
loop_
_entity_poly.entity_id
_entity_poly.type
_entity_poly.pdbx_seq_one_letter_code
_entity_poly.pdbx_strand_id
1 'polypeptide(L)'
;MAITAKIDGVAVTTQANVYFDGKCVSHGIQFADGTKKSVGVILPATLTFSTGAPEIMESVAGSCRVRLKGPDGNPGDWNTYTAGESFNVPGNSSFDIEVAGEPYHYICHFG
;
A
#
# COMPACT_ATOMS: atom_id res chain seq x y z
N MET A 1 -10.62 -6.33 14.78
CA MET A 1 -10.51 -5.33 13.73
C MET A 1 -11.24 -5.78 12.49
N ALA A 2 -11.93 -4.86 11.84
CA ALA A 2 -12.64 -5.16 10.59
C ALA A 2 -11.65 -5.17 9.43
N ILE A 3 -11.80 -6.17 8.55
CA ILE A 3 -11.04 -6.25 7.31
C ILE A 3 -11.99 -5.91 6.17
N THR A 4 -11.56 -5.00 5.29
CA THR A 4 -12.31 -4.67 4.08
C THR A 4 -12.08 -5.77 3.05
N ALA A 5 -12.97 -6.77 3.04
CA ALA A 5 -12.82 -7.90 2.14
C ALA A 5 -13.28 -7.60 0.72
N LYS A 6 -14.20 -6.65 0.56
CA LYS A 6 -14.80 -6.26 -0.71
C LYS A 6 -15.07 -4.77 -0.74
N ILE A 7 -15.04 -4.20 -1.93
CA ILE A 7 -15.46 -2.82 -2.17
C ILE A 7 -16.46 -2.86 -3.31
N ASP A 8 -17.70 -2.45 -3.04
CA ASP A 8 -18.76 -2.43 -4.03
C ASP A 8 -18.97 -1.01 -4.57
N GLY A 9 -19.58 -0.92 -5.76
CA GLY A 9 -20.00 0.37 -6.31
C GLY A 9 -18.85 1.23 -6.81
N VAL A 10 -17.77 0.64 -7.27
CA VAL A 10 -16.60 1.38 -7.77
C VAL A 10 -16.33 1.06 -9.23
N ALA A 11 -15.75 2.02 -9.93
CA ALA A 11 -15.18 1.81 -11.25
C ALA A 11 -13.74 1.34 -11.08
N VAL A 12 -13.34 0.30 -11.82
CA VAL A 12 -11.99 -0.24 -11.77
C VAL A 12 -11.26 0.12 -13.06
N THR A 13 -10.06 0.70 -12.92
CA THR A 13 -9.15 0.86 -14.06
C THR A 13 -8.53 -0.52 -14.32
N THR A 14 -8.92 -1.13 -15.44
CA THR A 14 -8.57 -2.52 -15.71
C THR A 14 -7.11 -2.73 -16.05
N GLN A 15 -6.45 -1.71 -16.62
CA GLN A 15 -5.01 -1.79 -16.85
C GLN A 15 -4.28 -1.62 -15.52
N ALA A 16 -3.52 -2.63 -15.15
CA ALA A 16 -2.79 -2.63 -13.89
C ALA A 16 -1.59 -1.69 -13.94
N ASN A 17 -1.24 -1.15 -12.76
CA ASN A 17 0.06 -0.54 -12.53
C ASN A 17 1.02 -1.64 -12.09
N VAL A 18 2.11 -1.82 -12.82
CA VAL A 18 3.08 -2.88 -12.54
C VAL A 18 4.40 -2.24 -12.14
N TYR A 19 4.88 -2.57 -10.96
CA TYR A 19 6.11 -2.02 -10.40
C TYR A 19 7.09 -3.15 -10.09
N PHE A 20 8.40 -2.85 -10.13
CA PHE A 20 9.46 -3.77 -9.71
C PHE A 20 9.34 -5.14 -10.39
N ASP A 21 9.18 -5.14 -11.71
CA ASP A 21 9.10 -6.36 -12.53
C ASP A 21 8.00 -7.32 -12.07
N GLY A 22 6.85 -6.77 -11.65
CA GLY A 22 5.71 -7.57 -11.22
C GLY A 22 5.67 -7.90 -9.73
N LYS A 23 6.61 -7.41 -8.94
CA LYS A 23 6.58 -7.64 -7.48
C LYS A 23 5.48 -6.86 -6.79
N CYS A 24 5.00 -5.78 -7.41
CA CYS A 24 3.84 -5.02 -6.93
C CYS A 24 2.92 -4.73 -8.11
N VAL A 25 1.65 -5.08 -7.97
CA VAL A 25 0.64 -4.84 -8.99
C VAL A 25 -0.57 -4.23 -8.32
N SER A 26 -1.08 -3.12 -8.88
CA SER A 26 -2.26 -2.47 -8.34
C SER A 26 -3.21 -2.03 -9.44
N HIS A 27 -4.49 -1.88 -9.09
CA HIS A 27 -5.51 -1.31 -9.95
C HIS A 27 -6.11 -0.08 -9.26
N GLY A 28 -6.25 1.00 -9.99
CA GLY A 28 -6.96 2.18 -9.51
C GLY A 28 -8.46 1.89 -9.45
N ILE A 29 -9.11 2.41 -8.41
CA ILE A 29 -10.57 2.37 -8.28
C ILE A 29 -11.08 3.77 -8.02
N GLN A 30 -12.31 4.04 -8.46
CA GLN A 30 -12.95 5.33 -8.27
C GLN A 30 -14.37 5.14 -7.74
N PHE A 31 -14.68 5.86 -6.67
CA PHE A 31 -15.99 5.84 -6.07
C PHE A 31 -16.94 6.81 -6.78
N ALA A 32 -18.23 6.67 -6.55
CA ALA A 32 -19.26 7.51 -7.18
C ALA A 32 -19.07 9.00 -6.87
N ASP A 33 -18.51 9.34 -5.72
CA ASP A 33 -18.24 10.72 -5.31
C ASP A 33 -16.94 11.29 -5.90
N GLY A 34 -16.24 10.53 -6.74
CA GLY A 34 -14.99 10.93 -7.36
C GLY A 34 -13.73 10.58 -6.56
N THR A 35 -13.88 10.06 -5.35
CA THR A 35 -12.75 9.62 -4.53
C THR A 35 -11.99 8.50 -5.24
N LYS A 36 -10.67 8.58 -5.25
CA LYS A 36 -9.80 7.58 -5.87
C LYS A 36 -8.99 6.86 -4.83
N LYS A 37 -8.86 5.55 -5.00
CA LYS A 37 -7.98 4.69 -4.20
C LYS A 37 -7.36 3.66 -5.12
N SER A 38 -6.49 2.82 -4.59
CA SER A 38 -5.99 1.67 -5.34
C SER A 38 -6.05 0.42 -4.48
N VAL A 39 -6.18 -0.72 -5.14
CA VAL A 39 -6.10 -2.02 -4.51
C VAL A 39 -4.93 -2.77 -5.14
N GLY A 40 -4.15 -3.45 -4.33
CA GLY A 40 -2.96 -4.06 -4.86
C GLY A 40 -2.45 -5.24 -4.06
N VAL A 41 -1.41 -5.84 -4.62
CA VAL A 41 -0.71 -6.97 -4.02
C VAL A 41 0.79 -6.73 -4.15
N ILE A 42 1.52 -7.05 -3.09
CA ILE A 42 2.97 -7.05 -3.09
C ILE A 42 3.42 -8.49 -2.84
N LEU A 43 4.17 -9.03 -3.79
CA LEU A 43 4.75 -10.37 -3.69
C LEU A 43 5.97 -10.33 -2.78
N PRO A 44 6.42 -11.48 -2.24
CA PRO A 44 7.59 -11.51 -1.35
C PRO A 44 8.80 -10.81 -1.97
N ALA A 45 9.22 -9.73 -1.34
CA ALA A 45 10.32 -8.87 -1.77
C ALA A 45 10.54 -7.77 -0.74
N THR A 46 11.65 -7.05 -0.88
CA THR A 46 11.87 -5.80 -0.15
C THR A 46 11.91 -4.67 -1.18
N LEU A 47 10.98 -3.73 -1.07
CA LEU A 47 10.79 -2.67 -2.05
C LEU A 47 10.85 -1.31 -1.37
N THR A 48 11.23 -0.29 -2.15
CA THR A 48 11.23 1.11 -1.70
C THR A 48 10.26 1.90 -2.56
N PHE A 49 9.30 2.55 -1.92
CA PHE A 49 8.32 3.42 -2.57
C PHE A 49 8.54 4.87 -2.17
N SER A 50 8.25 5.77 -3.09
CA SER A 50 8.24 7.21 -2.83
C SER A 50 6.83 7.75 -2.94
N THR A 51 6.50 8.77 -2.14
CA THR A 51 5.19 9.40 -2.14
C THR A 51 5.27 10.84 -2.61
N GLY A 52 4.25 11.28 -3.34
CA GLY A 52 4.01 12.71 -3.58
C GLY A 52 3.00 13.23 -2.57
N ALA A 53 1.77 12.73 -2.60
CA ALA A 53 0.75 13.01 -1.60
C ALA A 53 0.85 12.03 -0.43
N PRO A 54 0.34 12.39 0.75
CA PRO A 54 0.25 11.44 1.87
C PRO A 54 -0.62 10.23 1.50
N GLU A 55 -0.32 9.09 2.09
CA GLU A 55 -1.06 7.85 1.85
C GLU A 55 -1.39 7.17 3.17
N ILE A 56 -2.51 6.44 3.17
CA ILE A 56 -2.85 5.51 4.24
C ILE A 56 -2.92 4.13 3.61
N MET A 57 -2.09 3.22 4.10
CA MET A 57 -2.07 1.84 3.61
C MET A 57 -2.88 0.98 4.57
N GLU A 58 -3.96 0.42 4.05
CA GLU A 58 -4.83 -0.48 4.80
C GLU A 58 -4.48 -1.92 4.45
N SER A 59 -4.15 -2.72 5.44
CA SER A 59 -3.74 -4.11 5.24
C SER A 59 -4.97 -5.00 5.15
N VAL A 60 -5.09 -5.77 4.08
CA VAL A 60 -6.24 -6.63 3.81
C VAL A 60 -5.93 -8.09 4.08
N ALA A 61 -4.77 -8.57 3.63
CA ALA A 61 -4.36 -9.96 3.83
C ALA A 61 -2.85 -10.05 3.84
N GLY A 62 -2.32 -11.04 4.54
CA GLY A 62 -0.89 -11.23 4.71
C GLY A 62 -0.31 -10.26 5.74
N SER A 63 1.00 -10.11 5.72
CA SER A 63 1.70 -9.21 6.62
C SER A 63 2.88 -8.56 5.93
N CYS A 64 3.33 -7.44 6.47
CA CYS A 64 4.50 -6.73 5.97
C CYS A 64 5.24 -6.06 7.12
N ARG A 65 6.51 -5.74 6.88
CA ARG A 65 7.27 -4.83 7.74
C ARG A 65 7.55 -3.56 6.95
N VAL A 66 7.41 -2.42 7.61
CA VAL A 66 7.58 -1.10 7.00
C VAL A 66 8.51 -0.27 7.86
N ARG A 67 9.43 0.45 7.22
CA ARG A 67 10.18 1.52 7.88
C ARG A 67 10.05 2.78 7.05
N LEU A 68 9.68 3.87 7.71
CA LEU A 68 9.61 5.18 7.08
C LEU A 68 10.99 5.80 7.08
N LYS A 69 11.30 6.60 6.06
CA LYS A 69 12.52 7.41 6.04
C LYS A 69 12.21 8.78 6.61
N GLY A 70 13.09 9.25 7.47
CA GLY A 70 12.97 10.58 8.07
C GLY A 70 13.32 11.70 7.09
N PRO A 71 13.17 12.98 7.53
CA PRO A 71 13.47 14.14 6.68
C PRO A 71 14.92 14.18 6.19
N ASP A 72 15.84 13.56 6.90
CA ASP A 72 17.25 13.45 6.53
C ASP A 72 17.54 12.28 5.59
N GLY A 73 16.51 11.53 5.20
CA GLY A 73 16.65 10.35 4.36
C GLY A 73 17.08 9.08 5.10
N ASN A 74 17.31 9.15 6.41
CA ASN A 74 17.67 7.98 7.21
C ASN A 74 16.45 7.14 7.55
N PRO A 75 16.55 5.80 7.48
CA PRO A 75 15.42 4.94 7.81
C PRO A 75 15.15 4.95 9.31
N GLY A 76 13.85 4.90 9.65
CA GLY A 76 13.41 4.68 11.02
C GLY A 76 13.39 3.20 11.39
N ASP A 77 12.60 2.87 12.40
CA ASP A 77 12.47 1.50 12.85
C ASP A 77 11.50 0.70 11.99
N TRP A 78 11.72 -0.60 11.89
CA TRP A 78 10.80 -1.51 11.25
C TRP A 78 9.58 -1.75 12.15
N ASN A 79 8.40 -1.64 11.56
CA ASN A 79 7.14 -1.98 12.22
C ASN A 79 6.41 -3.03 11.40
N THR A 80 5.76 -3.97 12.07
CA THR A 80 5.01 -5.04 11.41
C THR A 80 3.53 -4.71 11.39
N TYR A 81 2.90 -4.92 10.25
CA TYR A 81 1.45 -4.71 10.07
C TYR A 81 0.82 -5.98 9.50
N THR A 82 -0.32 -6.35 10.04
CA THR A 82 -1.10 -7.51 9.61
C THR A 82 -2.49 -7.09 9.15
N ALA A 83 -3.25 -8.04 8.63
CA ALA A 83 -4.61 -7.78 8.12
C ALA A 83 -5.46 -7.04 9.15
N GLY A 84 -6.15 -6.01 8.71
CA GLY A 84 -6.96 -5.14 9.56
C GLY A 84 -6.23 -3.93 10.13
N GLU A 85 -4.90 -3.88 10.04
CA GLU A 85 -4.10 -2.77 10.51
C GLU A 85 -3.78 -1.80 9.38
N SER A 86 -3.54 -0.54 9.71
CA SER A 86 -3.19 0.49 8.73
C SER A 86 -1.95 1.24 9.17
N PHE A 87 -1.25 1.84 8.22
CA PHE A 87 -0.16 2.75 8.52
C PHE A 87 -0.22 3.98 7.61
N ASN A 88 0.28 5.10 8.13
CA ASN A 88 0.31 6.38 7.43
C ASN A 88 1.69 6.61 6.84
N VAL A 89 1.73 7.11 5.60
CA VAL A 89 2.98 7.52 4.97
C VAL A 89 2.87 9.01 4.65
N PRO A 90 3.80 9.85 5.14
CA PRO A 90 3.79 11.28 4.83
C PRO A 90 3.96 11.54 3.34
N GLY A 91 3.50 12.72 2.89
CA GLY A 91 3.77 13.16 1.53
C GLY A 91 5.24 13.51 1.33
N ASN A 92 5.69 13.54 0.09
CA ASN A 92 7.07 13.85 -0.30
C ASN A 92 8.10 13.07 0.53
N SER A 93 7.85 11.77 0.70
CA SER A 93 8.62 10.90 1.57
C SER A 93 8.91 9.59 0.86
N SER A 94 9.56 8.68 1.55
CA SER A 94 9.77 7.32 1.06
C SER A 94 9.71 6.34 2.23
N PHE A 95 9.48 5.08 1.88
CA PHE A 95 9.47 4.01 2.87
C PHE A 95 9.93 2.70 2.23
N ASP A 96 10.48 1.85 3.05
CA ASP A 96 10.82 0.49 2.66
C ASP A 96 9.73 -0.45 3.19
N ILE A 97 9.33 -1.40 2.37
CA ILE A 97 8.37 -2.43 2.76
C ILE A 97 8.94 -3.79 2.43
N GLU A 98 8.88 -4.69 3.40
CA GLU A 98 9.34 -6.06 3.25
C GLU A 98 8.15 -7.00 3.38
N VAL A 99 7.98 -7.85 2.40
CA VAL A 99 6.98 -8.92 2.40
C VAL A 99 7.72 -10.24 2.33
N ALA A 100 7.46 -11.13 3.28
CA ALA A 100 8.10 -12.44 3.37
C ALA A 100 7.02 -13.52 3.47
N GLY A 101 7.24 -14.66 2.81
CA GLY A 101 6.30 -15.78 2.84
C GLY A 101 5.14 -15.58 1.89
N GLU A 102 3.99 -15.14 2.38
CA GLU A 102 2.79 -14.97 1.58
C GLU A 102 2.68 -13.55 1.03
N PRO A 103 1.98 -13.36 -0.12
CA PRO A 103 1.74 -12.01 -0.63
C PRO A 103 0.98 -11.14 0.35
N TYR A 104 1.26 -9.83 0.30
CA TYR A 104 0.60 -8.81 1.11
C TYR A 104 -0.40 -8.06 0.24
N HIS A 105 -1.66 -8.01 0.66
CA HIS A 105 -2.74 -7.33 -0.06
C HIS A 105 -3.13 -6.07 0.68
N TYR A 106 -3.39 -5.00 -0.05
CA TYR A 106 -3.63 -3.69 0.56
C TYR A 106 -4.63 -2.84 -0.22
N ILE A 107 -5.19 -1.87 0.48
CA ILE A 107 -5.92 -0.75 -0.13
C ILE A 107 -5.11 0.51 0.19
N CYS A 108 -4.77 1.28 -0.85
CA CYS A 108 -4.07 2.54 -0.67
C CYS A 108 -5.08 3.69 -0.76
N HIS A 109 -5.16 4.48 0.31
CA HIS A 109 -5.99 5.67 0.38
C HIS A 109 -5.11 6.89 0.12
N PHE A 110 -5.46 7.66 -0.90
CA PHE A 110 -4.71 8.86 -1.26
C PHE A 110 -5.31 10.10 -0.59
N GLY A 111 -4.46 11.05 -0.36
CA GLY A 111 -4.88 12.31 0.18
C GLY A 111 -4.40 12.64 1.51
#